data_173b64fa4bb4c61bf96b8f1f8406607e
#
_entry.id   173b64fa4bb4c61bf96b8f1f8406607e
#
_cell.length_a   1.000
_cell.length_b   1.000
_cell.length_c   1.000
_cell.angle_alpha   90.00
_cell.angle_beta   90.00
_cell.angle_gamma   90.00
#
_symmetry.space_group_name_H-M   'P 1'
#
loop_
_entity.id
_entity.type
_entity.pdbx_description
1 polymer ?
#
loop_
_entity_poly.entity_id
_entity_poly.type
_entity_poly.pdbx_seq_one_letter_code
_entity_poly.pdbx_strand_id
1 'polypeptide(L)'
;MTDFKRPTSPSFRRASRLAAVCGALAALSTAPAAAETLKAHYALSLLGLSIGSAYASGVIEPQNYRIDIAMKTTGLANLVNNTRGAATATGKLNSEGPSPASFANTLANSYETRTIRMSLGGNAVRLLEVKPEPWDAAQRLPVNAEHKQHIIDPVSALIMSVPAGQELVGPTACNRTIRVFDGVTRFDVQLRYVETREAKAKGFSGPVSVCTAHYTPIAGHRPDSSVTKYMAENQEMSVWLAPLAEAHVVAPLRIDIKTSAGNLSIEAVEFNIARRQASSAGQ
;
A
#
# COMPACT_ATOMS: atom_id res chain seq x y z
N MET A 1 -32.81 -53.82 -84.73
CA MET A 1 -31.84 -54.97 -84.85
C MET A 1 -30.57 -54.47 -84.23
N THR A 2 -30.11 -55.13 -83.27
CA THR A 2 -28.79 -55.16 -82.69
C THR A 2 -28.75 -54.82 -81.19
N ASP A 3 -28.27 -55.79 -80.61
CA ASP A 3 -28.02 -56.27 -79.29
C ASP A 3 -27.41 -55.31 -78.28
N PHE A 4 -27.97 -55.43 -77.08
CA PHE A 4 -27.52 -54.66 -75.93
C PHE A 4 -26.77 -55.56 -74.93
N LYS A 5 -25.47 -55.43 -74.85
CA LYS A 5 -24.67 -56.15 -73.93
C LYS A 5 -24.28 -55.27 -72.73
N ARG A 6 -24.76 -55.60 -71.52
CA ARG A 6 -24.34 -54.96 -70.26
C ARG A 6 -22.98 -55.49 -69.82
N PRO A 7 -22.12 -54.67 -69.26
CA PRO A 7 -21.03 -55.14 -68.45
C PRO A 7 -21.31 -54.93 -66.96
N THR A 8 -20.87 -55.90 -66.22
CA THR A 8 -20.96 -56.01 -64.76
C THR A 8 -20.07 -55.02 -63.99
N SER A 9 -20.62 -54.45 -62.95
CA SER A 9 -19.91 -53.57 -62.04
C SER A 9 -19.14 -54.32 -60.92
N PRO A 10 -17.90 -53.97 -60.58
CA PRO A 10 -17.23 -54.47 -59.39
C PRO A 10 -17.57 -53.65 -58.15
N SER A 11 -17.88 -54.35 -57.08
CA SER A 11 -18.15 -53.85 -55.74
C SER A 11 -16.90 -53.29 -55.11
N PHE A 12 -16.87 -51.95 -54.87
CA PHE A 12 -15.84 -51.32 -54.06
C PHE A 12 -16.28 -51.36 -52.61
N ARG A 13 -15.58 -52.12 -51.76
CA ARG A 13 -15.67 -52.09 -50.31
C ARG A 13 -15.06 -50.75 -49.82
N ARG A 14 -15.90 -49.86 -49.30
CA ARG A 14 -15.44 -48.70 -48.57
C ARG A 14 -14.95 -49.09 -47.17
N ALA A 15 -13.65 -49.07 -46.97
CA ALA A 15 -13.05 -49.09 -45.64
C ALA A 15 -13.22 -47.75 -44.95
N SER A 16 -14.11 -47.69 -43.96
CA SER A 16 -14.28 -46.54 -43.10
C SER A 16 -13.09 -46.42 -42.15
N ARG A 17 -12.19 -45.45 -42.37
CA ARG A 17 -11.15 -45.08 -41.40
C ARG A 17 -11.78 -44.11 -40.40
N LEU A 18 -12.09 -44.58 -39.20
CA LEU A 18 -12.36 -43.72 -38.05
C LEU A 18 -11.06 -43.03 -37.68
N ALA A 19 -10.97 -41.74 -37.96
CA ALA A 19 -9.95 -40.87 -37.39
C ALA A 19 -10.36 -40.51 -35.96
N ALA A 20 -9.70 -41.10 -34.97
CA ALA A 20 -9.81 -40.70 -33.56
C ALA A 20 -9.12 -39.36 -33.39
N VAL A 21 -9.89 -38.29 -33.29
CA VAL A 21 -9.38 -36.97 -32.87
C VAL A 21 -9.21 -36.99 -31.35
N CYS A 22 -8.00 -37.28 -30.89
CA CYS A 22 -7.60 -37.04 -29.50
C CYS A 22 -7.50 -35.53 -29.27
N GLY A 23 -8.57 -34.93 -28.76
CA GLY A 23 -8.54 -33.55 -28.25
C GLY A 23 -7.69 -33.51 -26.99
N ALA A 24 -6.46 -33.02 -27.10
CA ALA A 24 -5.66 -32.64 -25.93
C ALA A 24 -6.29 -31.41 -25.28
N LEU A 25 -7.07 -31.61 -24.20
CA LEU A 25 -7.42 -30.54 -23.30
C LEU A 25 -6.12 -30.10 -22.60
N ALA A 26 -5.52 -29.01 -23.07
CA ALA A 26 -4.50 -28.28 -22.32
C ALA A 26 -5.17 -27.70 -21.07
N ALA A 27 -5.00 -28.37 -19.93
CA ALA A 27 -5.35 -27.82 -18.63
C ALA A 27 -4.46 -26.58 -18.43
N LEU A 28 -5.03 -25.40 -18.63
CA LEU A 28 -4.42 -24.16 -18.18
C LEU A 28 -4.33 -24.22 -16.65
N SER A 29 -3.20 -24.68 -16.15
CA SER A 29 -2.86 -24.59 -14.73
C SER A 29 -2.75 -23.09 -14.40
N THR A 30 -3.81 -22.50 -13.88
CA THR A 30 -3.74 -21.19 -13.26
C THR A 30 -2.86 -21.34 -12.03
N ALA A 31 -1.61 -20.88 -12.13
CA ALA A 31 -0.74 -20.80 -10.96
C ALA A 31 -1.49 -19.99 -9.89
N PRO A 32 -1.56 -20.46 -8.64
CA PRO A 32 -2.20 -19.70 -7.59
C PRO A 32 -1.49 -18.35 -7.47
N ALA A 33 -2.26 -17.28 -7.46
CA ALA A 33 -1.73 -15.94 -7.30
C ALA A 33 -0.95 -15.86 -5.98
N ALA A 34 0.36 -15.60 -6.06
CA ALA A 34 1.23 -15.57 -4.90
C ALA A 34 0.90 -14.34 -4.06
N ALA A 35 0.53 -14.55 -2.80
CA ALA A 35 0.43 -13.48 -1.82
C ALA A 35 1.81 -13.17 -1.25
N GLU A 36 2.09 -11.91 -1.02
CA GLU A 36 3.31 -11.46 -0.38
C GLU A 36 3.02 -10.96 1.03
N THR A 37 3.84 -11.34 1.99
CA THR A 37 3.73 -10.85 3.36
C THR A 37 4.92 -9.95 3.67
N LEU A 38 4.62 -8.80 4.25
CA LEU A 38 5.61 -7.87 4.79
C LEU A 38 5.52 -7.90 6.32
N LYS A 39 6.66 -8.02 6.99
CA LYS A 39 6.80 -7.77 8.43
C LYS A 39 7.98 -6.84 8.63
N ALA A 40 7.72 -5.68 9.19
CA ALA A 40 8.74 -4.67 9.42
C ALA A 40 8.73 -4.18 10.87
N HIS A 41 9.91 -3.95 11.41
CA HIS A 41 10.12 -3.29 12.69
C HIS A 41 10.91 -2.00 12.44
N TYR A 42 10.33 -0.88 12.85
CA TYR A 42 10.91 0.45 12.68
C TYR A 42 11.38 1.01 14.01
N ALA A 43 12.58 1.57 14.01
CA ALA A 43 13.06 2.46 15.05
C ALA A 43 12.64 3.90 14.74
N LEU A 44 12.14 4.61 15.72
CA LEU A 44 11.82 6.04 15.64
C LEU A 44 12.86 6.82 16.43
N SER A 45 13.51 7.78 15.79
CA SER A 45 14.50 8.65 16.45
C SER A 45 14.26 10.12 16.15
N LEU A 46 14.53 10.97 17.11
CA LEU A 46 14.54 12.43 16.97
C LEU A 46 15.93 12.93 17.38
N LEU A 47 16.59 13.68 16.49
CA LEU A 47 17.99 14.13 16.69
C LEU A 47 18.94 12.97 16.99
N GLY A 48 18.68 11.77 16.44
CA GLY A 48 19.48 10.56 16.69
C GLY A 48 19.15 9.83 18.01
N LEU A 49 18.30 10.39 18.85
CA LEU A 49 17.87 9.75 20.10
C LEU A 49 16.64 8.89 19.85
N SER A 50 16.63 7.66 20.35
CA SER A 50 15.46 6.76 20.24
C SER A 50 14.28 7.33 21.02
N ILE A 51 13.15 7.52 20.33
CA ILE A 51 11.90 8.03 20.90
C ILE A 51 10.75 7.02 20.81
N GLY A 52 10.91 5.93 20.06
CA GLY A 52 9.83 4.98 19.89
C GLY A 52 10.18 3.84 18.93
N SER A 53 9.19 2.98 18.73
CA SER A 53 9.23 1.91 17.75
C SER A 53 7.85 1.71 17.11
N ALA A 54 7.84 1.16 15.90
CA ALA A 54 6.62 0.74 15.22
C ALA A 54 6.81 -0.65 14.60
N TYR A 55 5.74 -1.43 14.55
CA TYR A 55 5.65 -2.70 13.86
C TYR A 55 4.59 -2.59 12.79
N ALA A 56 4.94 -3.01 11.59
CA ALA A 56 4.01 -3.14 10.48
C ALA A 56 3.95 -4.59 10.02
N SER A 57 2.75 -5.08 9.75
CA SER A 57 2.53 -6.35 9.07
C SER A 57 1.53 -6.16 7.94
N GLY A 58 1.86 -6.69 6.77
CA GLY A 58 1.03 -6.61 5.58
C GLY A 58 0.85 -7.98 4.95
N VAL A 59 -0.36 -8.29 4.53
CA VAL A 59 -0.66 -9.36 3.56
C VAL A 59 -1.14 -8.66 2.31
N ILE A 60 -0.39 -8.83 1.22
CA ILE A 60 -0.62 -8.16 -0.04
C ILE A 60 -0.83 -9.23 -1.09
N GLU A 61 -2.05 -9.34 -1.58
CA GLU A 61 -2.49 -10.26 -2.62
C GLU A 61 -2.63 -9.48 -3.94
N PRO A 62 -2.69 -10.12 -5.08
CA PRO A 62 -2.80 -9.43 -6.37
C PRO A 62 -3.98 -8.47 -6.49
N GLN A 63 -5.05 -8.70 -5.72
CA GLN A 63 -6.27 -7.87 -5.77
C GLN A 63 -6.69 -7.30 -4.41
N ASN A 64 -6.09 -7.73 -3.30
CA ASN A 64 -6.50 -7.31 -1.97
C ASN A 64 -5.28 -7.06 -1.10
N TYR A 65 -5.45 -6.23 -0.09
CA TYR A 65 -4.44 -6.05 0.95
C TYR A 65 -5.07 -5.90 2.33
N ARG A 66 -4.30 -6.25 3.33
CA ARG A 66 -4.51 -5.90 4.73
C ARG A 66 -3.17 -5.47 5.32
N ILE A 67 -3.18 -4.33 6.00
CA ILE A 67 -2.00 -3.79 6.70
C ILE A 67 -2.42 -3.46 8.12
N ASP A 68 -1.63 -3.92 9.08
CA ASP A 68 -1.77 -3.63 10.50
C ASP A 68 -0.48 -2.96 10.97
N ILE A 69 -0.61 -1.85 11.71
CA ILE A 69 0.49 -1.09 12.28
C ILE A 69 0.25 -0.92 13.76
N ALA A 70 1.30 -1.07 14.57
CA ALA A 70 1.31 -0.71 15.98
C ALA A 70 2.55 0.12 16.28
N MET A 71 2.40 1.17 17.09
CA MET A 71 3.49 2.05 17.50
C MET A 71 3.45 2.38 18.98
N LYS A 72 4.60 2.69 19.53
CA LYS A 72 4.73 3.18 20.93
C LYS A 72 5.95 4.08 21.09
N THR A 73 5.83 5.06 21.98
CA THR A 73 6.99 5.79 22.48
C THR A 73 7.81 4.93 23.43
N THR A 74 9.10 5.19 23.51
CA THR A 74 10.05 4.49 24.38
C THR A 74 11.07 5.49 24.96
N GLY A 75 11.88 5.05 25.93
CA GLY A 75 12.93 5.87 26.50
C GLY A 75 12.42 7.13 27.19
N LEU A 76 13.16 8.22 27.08
CA LEU A 76 12.82 9.52 27.70
C LEU A 76 11.51 10.11 27.14
N ALA A 77 11.21 9.86 25.86
CA ALA A 77 9.96 10.33 25.26
C ALA A 77 8.72 9.76 25.96
N ASN A 78 8.81 8.54 26.48
CA ASN A 78 7.73 7.90 27.22
C ASN A 78 7.44 8.55 28.58
N LEU A 79 8.44 9.22 29.17
CA LEU A 79 8.27 9.96 30.42
C LEU A 79 7.51 11.28 30.21
N VAL A 80 7.63 11.88 29.03
CA VAL A 80 6.95 13.14 28.68
C VAL A 80 5.55 12.86 28.17
N ASN A 81 5.41 11.89 27.28
CA ASN A 81 4.13 11.51 26.70
C ASN A 81 4.11 10.04 26.27
N ASN A 82 3.44 9.21 27.08
CA ASN A 82 3.28 7.79 26.79
C ASN A 82 2.27 7.60 25.65
N THR A 83 2.77 7.64 24.42
CA THR A 83 1.93 7.47 23.23
C THR A 83 2.02 6.04 22.71
N ARG A 84 0.86 5.44 22.43
CA ARG A 84 0.71 4.19 21.72
C ARG A 84 -0.38 4.31 20.66
N GLY A 85 -0.16 3.68 19.54
CA GLY A 85 -1.11 3.71 18.44
C GLY A 85 -1.24 2.34 17.77
N ALA A 86 -2.41 2.07 17.24
CA ALA A 86 -2.66 0.94 16.36
C ALA A 86 -3.55 1.39 15.21
N ALA A 87 -3.23 0.94 14.00
CA ALA A 87 -4.01 1.25 12.82
C ALA A 87 -4.10 0.02 11.91
N THR A 88 -5.23 -0.12 11.25
CA THR A 88 -5.49 -1.19 10.27
C THR A 88 -6.11 -0.58 9.04
N ALA A 89 -5.68 -1.01 7.86
CA ALA A 89 -6.35 -0.74 6.60
C ALA A 89 -6.56 -2.03 5.81
N THR A 90 -7.69 -2.10 5.11
CA THR A 90 -7.97 -3.16 4.13
C THR A 90 -8.49 -2.54 2.86
N GLY A 91 -8.27 -3.19 1.73
CA GLY A 91 -8.76 -2.70 0.45
C GLY A 91 -8.37 -3.61 -0.70
N LYS A 92 -8.55 -3.08 -1.91
CA LYS A 92 -8.13 -3.71 -3.15
C LYS A 92 -6.88 -3.02 -3.70
N LEU A 93 -6.04 -3.80 -4.36
CA LEU A 93 -4.98 -3.28 -5.22
C LEU A 93 -5.45 -3.31 -6.66
N ASN A 94 -5.18 -2.24 -7.39
CA ASN A 94 -5.36 -2.16 -8.83
C ASN A 94 -4.15 -1.47 -9.47
N SER A 95 -4.12 -1.36 -10.79
CA SER A 95 -3.02 -0.73 -11.54
C SER A 95 -2.80 0.75 -11.20
N GLU A 96 -3.82 1.43 -10.72
CA GLU A 96 -3.75 2.85 -10.35
C GLU A 96 -3.28 3.05 -8.90
N GLY A 97 -3.33 2.00 -8.08
CA GLY A 97 -2.91 2.04 -6.68
C GLY A 97 -3.90 1.37 -5.73
N PRO A 98 -3.73 1.58 -4.43
CA PRO A 98 -4.64 1.06 -3.43
C PRO A 98 -6.02 1.73 -3.50
N SER A 99 -7.06 0.91 -3.40
CA SER A 99 -8.46 1.32 -3.27
C SER A 99 -8.96 0.85 -1.90
N PRO A 100 -8.86 1.70 -0.85
CA PRO A 100 -9.23 1.32 0.50
C PRO A 100 -10.70 0.98 0.64
N ALA A 101 -11.01 -0.02 1.46
CA ALA A 101 -12.36 -0.38 1.87
C ALA A 101 -12.64 0.00 3.33
N SER A 102 -11.64 -0.15 4.20
CA SER A 102 -11.76 0.22 5.61
C SER A 102 -10.45 0.74 6.16
N PHE A 103 -10.56 1.68 7.07
CA PHE A 103 -9.47 2.19 7.90
C PHE A 103 -9.95 2.35 9.33
N ALA A 104 -9.13 1.89 10.27
CA ALA A 104 -9.33 2.13 11.69
C ALA A 104 -8.00 2.53 12.33
N ASN A 105 -8.04 3.53 13.20
CA ASN A 105 -6.90 4.01 13.97
C ASN A 105 -7.34 4.27 15.40
N THR A 106 -6.51 3.84 16.35
CA THR A 106 -6.63 4.21 17.77
C THR A 106 -5.28 4.76 18.22
N LEU A 107 -5.27 5.99 18.67
CA LEU A 107 -4.11 6.67 19.24
C LEU A 107 -4.43 7.04 20.68
N ALA A 108 -3.63 6.52 21.60
CA ALA A 108 -3.73 6.82 23.03
C ALA A 108 -2.45 7.51 23.48
N ASN A 109 -2.58 8.58 24.23
CA ASN A 109 -1.51 9.27 24.90
C ASN A 109 -1.86 9.49 26.38
N SER A 110 -1.05 10.25 27.11
CA SER A 110 -1.28 10.52 28.55
C SER A 110 -2.56 11.30 28.83
N TYR A 111 -3.17 11.89 27.84
CA TYR A 111 -4.31 12.83 27.99
C TYR A 111 -5.59 12.32 27.35
N GLU A 112 -5.48 11.61 26.22
CA GLU A 112 -6.64 11.26 25.39
C GLU A 112 -6.42 9.93 24.69
N THR A 113 -7.51 9.20 24.48
CA THR A 113 -7.57 8.10 23.50
C THR A 113 -8.54 8.48 22.41
N ARG A 114 -8.03 8.65 21.18
CA ARG A 114 -8.85 8.92 20.01
C ARG A 114 -8.94 7.71 19.11
N THR A 115 -10.16 7.43 18.67
CA THR A 115 -10.45 6.38 17.68
C THR A 115 -11.03 7.01 16.43
N ILE A 116 -10.53 6.59 15.26
CA ILE A 116 -11.04 6.97 13.95
C ILE A 116 -11.42 5.67 13.23
N ARG A 117 -12.60 5.63 12.66
CA ARG A 117 -13.05 4.55 11.79
C ARG A 117 -13.62 5.13 10.51
N MET A 118 -13.18 4.61 9.38
CA MET A 118 -13.71 4.97 8.06
C MET A 118 -14.09 3.72 7.30
N SER A 119 -15.23 3.72 6.63
CA SER A 119 -15.47 2.87 5.48
C SER A 119 -15.31 3.70 4.21
N LEU A 120 -14.69 3.10 3.19
CA LEU A 120 -14.40 3.75 1.92
C LEU A 120 -14.94 2.89 0.76
N GLY A 121 -15.16 3.53 -0.38
CA GLY A 121 -15.55 2.84 -1.60
C GLY A 121 -15.33 3.74 -2.80
N GLY A 122 -14.58 3.25 -3.82
CA GLY A 122 -14.18 4.05 -4.97
C GLY A 122 -13.31 5.25 -4.58
N ASN A 123 -12.39 5.04 -3.63
CA ASN A 123 -11.51 6.07 -3.09
C ASN A 123 -12.25 7.29 -2.51
N ALA A 124 -13.44 7.05 -1.95
CA ALA A 124 -14.24 8.07 -1.28
C ALA A 124 -14.72 7.57 0.08
N VAL A 125 -14.80 8.46 1.07
CA VAL A 125 -15.34 8.15 2.39
C VAL A 125 -16.85 7.93 2.28
N ARG A 126 -17.32 6.80 2.82
CA ARG A 126 -18.74 6.43 2.90
C ARG A 126 -19.29 6.64 4.30
N LEU A 127 -18.54 6.23 5.30
CA LEU A 127 -18.85 6.45 6.72
C LEU A 127 -17.58 6.91 7.44
N LEU A 128 -17.76 7.82 8.38
CA LEU A 128 -16.66 8.34 9.22
C LEU A 128 -17.16 8.46 10.66
N GLU A 129 -16.39 7.90 11.57
CA GLU A 129 -16.56 8.06 13.01
C GLU A 129 -15.23 8.53 13.60
N VAL A 130 -15.25 9.63 14.36
CA VAL A 130 -14.11 10.18 15.12
C VAL A 130 -14.54 10.36 16.56
N LYS A 131 -13.89 9.68 17.49
CA LYS A 131 -14.24 9.74 18.93
C LYS A 131 -12.98 9.83 19.82
N PRO A 132 -12.88 10.82 20.68
CA PRO A 132 -13.66 12.06 20.69
C PRO A 132 -13.37 12.92 19.44
N GLU A 133 -14.23 13.85 19.13
CA GLU A 133 -13.93 14.89 18.13
C GLU A 133 -12.73 15.72 18.59
N PRO A 134 -11.95 16.29 17.66
CA PRO A 134 -10.88 17.22 18.03
C PRO A 134 -11.45 18.38 18.89
N TRP A 135 -10.81 18.63 20.03
CA TRP A 135 -11.24 19.70 20.94
C TRP A 135 -11.23 21.10 20.29
N ASP A 136 -10.42 21.26 19.24
CA ASP A 136 -10.26 22.48 18.44
C ASP A 136 -11.03 22.43 17.10
N ALA A 137 -12.03 21.57 16.97
CA ALA A 137 -12.75 21.35 15.71
C ALA A 137 -13.29 22.64 15.09
N ALA A 138 -13.82 23.55 15.92
CA ALA A 138 -14.35 24.84 15.47
C ALA A 138 -13.27 25.82 14.94
N GLN A 139 -11.99 25.56 15.22
CA GLN A 139 -10.85 26.39 14.77
C GLN A 139 -10.18 25.83 13.51
N ARG A 140 -10.64 24.68 13.01
CA ARG A 140 -10.08 23.99 11.85
C ARG A 140 -10.77 24.41 10.57
N LEU A 141 -10.04 24.41 9.47
CA LEU A 141 -10.64 24.57 8.15
C LEU A 141 -11.65 23.43 7.90
N PRO A 142 -12.87 23.75 7.43
CA PRO A 142 -13.89 22.75 7.26
C PRO A 142 -13.49 21.70 6.22
N VAL A 143 -13.78 20.42 6.55
CA VAL A 143 -13.67 19.29 5.62
C VAL A 143 -15.04 19.07 4.99
N ASN A 144 -15.20 19.47 3.73
CA ASN A 144 -16.44 19.30 2.98
C ASN A 144 -16.46 17.97 2.19
N ALA A 145 -17.52 17.75 1.40
CA ALA A 145 -17.72 16.47 0.69
C ALA A 145 -16.64 16.18 -0.36
N GLU A 146 -16.14 17.20 -1.06
CA GLU A 146 -15.11 17.04 -2.10
C GLU A 146 -13.77 16.62 -1.50
N HIS A 147 -13.42 17.09 -0.30
CA HIS A 147 -12.21 16.72 0.42
C HIS A 147 -12.17 15.24 0.83
N LYS A 148 -13.30 14.54 0.78
CA LYS A 148 -13.47 13.12 1.11
C LYS A 148 -13.53 12.21 -0.12
N GLN A 149 -13.23 12.75 -1.31
CA GLN A 149 -13.23 12.01 -2.57
C GLN A 149 -11.82 11.93 -3.17
N HIS A 150 -11.57 10.88 -3.95
CA HIS A 150 -10.28 10.62 -4.57
C HIS A 150 -9.13 10.61 -3.56
N ILE A 151 -9.35 9.99 -2.42
CA ILE A 151 -8.40 9.92 -1.30
C ILE A 151 -8.12 8.47 -0.91
N ILE A 152 -7.02 8.29 -0.22
CA ILE A 152 -6.71 7.06 0.52
C ILE A 152 -6.44 7.40 1.99
N ASP A 153 -6.51 6.40 2.85
CA ASP A 153 -6.13 6.53 4.26
C ASP A 153 -4.60 6.47 4.44
N PRO A 154 -4.07 6.93 5.58
CA PRO A 154 -2.62 6.98 5.83
C PRO A 154 -1.91 5.63 5.80
N VAL A 155 -2.60 4.54 6.17
CA VAL A 155 -2.00 3.20 6.19
C VAL A 155 -1.94 2.63 4.78
N SER A 156 -3.01 2.79 3.99
CA SER A 156 -3.02 2.42 2.57
C SER A 156 -2.01 3.23 1.75
N ALA A 157 -1.69 4.47 2.18
CA ALA A 157 -0.68 5.31 1.55
C ALA A 157 0.75 4.75 1.66
N LEU A 158 0.99 3.79 2.56
CA LEU A 158 2.31 3.15 2.72
C LEU A 158 2.60 2.05 1.69
N ILE A 159 1.62 1.60 0.95
CA ILE A 159 1.81 0.70 -0.19
C ILE A 159 1.47 1.45 -1.47
N MET A 160 2.39 1.43 -2.41
CA MET A 160 2.24 2.19 -3.65
C MET A 160 2.43 1.25 -4.83
N SER A 161 1.37 1.03 -5.61
CA SER A 161 1.46 0.23 -6.84
C SER A 161 2.38 0.91 -7.86
N VAL A 162 3.16 0.11 -8.55
CA VAL A 162 3.93 0.53 -9.72
C VAL A 162 3.21 -0.04 -10.95
N PRO A 163 2.99 0.73 -12.03
CA PRO A 163 2.30 0.22 -13.20
C PRO A 163 2.96 -1.02 -13.79
N ALA A 164 2.18 -1.98 -14.27
CA ALA A 164 2.68 -3.21 -14.85
C ALA A 164 3.68 -2.92 -16.01
N GLY A 165 4.78 -3.67 -16.04
CA GLY A 165 5.85 -3.49 -17.01
C GLY A 165 6.81 -2.34 -16.72
N GLN A 166 6.61 -1.60 -15.63
CA GLN A 166 7.54 -0.59 -15.13
C GLN A 166 8.44 -1.16 -14.04
N GLU A 167 9.63 -0.59 -13.89
CA GLU A 167 10.55 -0.98 -12.83
C GLU A 167 10.06 -0.52 -11.46
N LEU A 168 10.18 -1.40 -10.47
CA LEU A 168 9.81 -1.12 -9.08
C LEU A 168 10.77 -0.15 -8.39
N VAL A 169 11.99 -0.05 -8.89
CA VAL A 169 13.01 0.86 -8.37
C VAL A 169 13.31 1.91 -9.44
N GLY A 170 13.26 3.17 -9.07
CA GLY A 170 13.51 4.29 -9.98
C GLY A 170 12.39 5.35 -9.94
N PRO A 171 12.32 6.20 -10.96
CA PRO A 171 11.37 7.33 -11.01
C PRO A 171 9.90 6.92 -10.89
N THR A 172 9.52 5.76 -11.41
CA THR A 172 8.13 5.26 -11.37
C THR A 172 7.63 4.97 -9.95
N ALA A 173 8.53 4.62 -9.04
CA ALA A 173 8.19 4.45 -7.63
C ALA A 173 7.84 5.78 -6.94
N CYS A 174 8.48 6.89 -7.34
CA CYS A 174 8.41 8.18 -6.67
C CYS A 174 7.42 9.17 -7.30
N ASN A 175 7.49 9.42 -8.60
CA ASN A 175 6.85 10.57 -9.26
C ASN A 175 5.32 10.53 -9.20
N ARG A 176 4.75 10.82 -8.03
CA ARG A 176 3.30 10.75 -7.76
C ARG A 176 2.84 11.73 -6.69
N THR A 177 1.56 12.00 -6.67
CA THR A 177 0.89 12.72 -5.58
C THR A 177 -0.07 11.77 -4.89
N ILE A 178 0.07 11.63 -3.58
CA ILE A 178 -0.76 10.79 -2.72
C ILE A 178 -1.74 11.71 -1.99
N ARG A 179 -3.03 11.51 -2.24
CA ARG A 179 -4.12 12.29 -1.63
C ARG A 179 -4.61 11.57 -0.38
N VAL A 180 -4.28 12.09 0.78
CA VAL A 180 -4.53 11.42 2.06
C VAL A 180 -5.63 12.11 2.83
N PHE A 181 -6.52 11.32 3.45
CA PHE A 181 -7.45 11.77 4.47
C PHE A 181 -7.37 10.83 5.67
N ASP A 182 -7.01 11.35 6.83
CA ASP A 182 -6.80 10.57 8.05
C ASP A 182 -8.06 10.46 8.95
N GLY A 183 -9.17 11.03 8.50
CA GLY A 183 -10.43 11.14 9.25
C GLY A 183 -10.65 12.53 9.85
N VAL A 184 -9.62 13.34 10.00
CA VAL A 184 -9.66 14.70 10.52
C VAL A 184 -9.07 15.70 9.52
N THR A 185 -7.92 15.35 8.93
CA THR A 185 -7.12 16.23 8.08
C THR A 185 -7.02 15.68 6.67
N ARG A 186 -7.23 16.51 5.68
CA ARG A 186 -7.01 16.25 4.24
C ARG A 186 -5.72 16.94 3.82
N PHE A 187 -4.80 16.17 3.25
CA PHE A 187 -3.50 16.68 2.78
C PHE A 187 -3.01 15.86 1.57
N ASP A 188 -2.13 16.45 0.80
CA ASP A 188 -1.40 15.78 -0.27
C ASP A 188 0.06 15.57 0.15
N VAL A 189 0.63 14.45 -0.31
CA VAL A 189 2.08 14.19 -0.26
C VAL A 189 2.57 14.00 -1.68
N GLN A 190 3.35 14.93 -2.18
CA GLN A 190 3.99 14.82 -3.47
C GLN A 190 5.36 14.18 -3.32
N LEU A 191 5.58 13.08 -4.02
CA LEU A 191 6.88 12.41 -4.10
C LEU A 191 7.56 12.73 -5.42
N ARG A 192 8.89 12.93 -5.38
CA ARG A 192 9.75 13.10 -6.55
C ARG A 192 11.00 12.27 -6.41
N TYR A 193 11.38 11.60 -7.47
CA TYR A 193 12.58 10.77 -7.50
C TYR A 193 13.84 11.63 -7.38
N VAL A 194 14.80 11.12 -6.59
CA VAL A 194 16.13 11.70 -6.42
C VAL A 194 17.18 10.77 -7.00
N GLU A 195 17.26 9.56 -6.44
CA GLU A 195 18.29 8.57 -6.81
C GLU A 195 17.83 7.15 -6.46
N THR A 196 18.54 6.17 -7.01
CA THR A 196 18.50 4.79 -6.54
C THR A 196 19.72 4.55 -5.64
N ARG A 197 19.49 3.88 -4.51
CA ARG A 197 20.53 3.62 -3.53
C ARG A 197 20.43 2.20 -3.01
N GLU A 198 21.59 1.57 -2.71
CA GLU A 198 21.63 0.30 -1.98
C GLU A 198 21.27 0.54 -0.52
N ALA A 199 20.37 -0.27 0.01
CA ALA A 199 19.94 -0.22 1.40
C ALA A 199 19.94 -1.61 2.04
N LYS A 200 20.09 -1.63 3.37
CA LYS A 200 20.13 -2.86 4.15
C LYS A 200 19.32 -2.68 5.43
N ALA A 201 18.50 -3.68 5.73
CA ALA A 201 17.87 -3.90 7.03
C ALA A 201 17.92 -5.41 7.30
N LYS A 202 17.70 -5.86 8.52
CA LYS A 202 17.59 -7.30 8.76
C LYS A 202 16.44 -7.87 7.93
N GLY A 203 16.72 -8.83 7.06
CA GLY A 203 15.76 -9.46 6.14
C GLY A 203 15.61 -8.77 4.78
N PHE A 204 16.26 -7.63 4.55
CA PHE A 204 16.28 -6.92 3.27
C PHE A 204 17.67 -6.45 2.91
N SER A 205 18.07 -6.64 1.66
CA SER A 205 19.29 -6.03 1.07
C SER A 205 19.04 -5.86 -0.43
N GLY A 206 19.18 -4.66 -0.93
CA GLY A 206 19.03 -4.36 -2.36
C GLY A 206 18.76 -2.90 -2.64
N PRO A 207 18.50 -2.58 -3.92
CA PRO A 207 18.24 -1.22 -4.36
C PRO A 207 16.87 -0.72 -3.88
N VAL A 208 16.82 0.55 -3.51
CA VAL A 208 15.63 1.29 -3.12
C VAL A 208 15.55 2.61 -3.88
N SER A 209 14.34 3.10 -4.09
CA SER A 209 14.13 4.44 -4.64
C SER A 209 14.13 5.47 -3.52
N VAL A 210 15.00 6.47 -3.62
CA VAL A 210 14.98 7.63 -2.73
C VAL A 210 14.16 8.73 -3.37
N CYS A 211 13.12 9.19 -2.67
CA CYS A 211 12.23 10.24 -3.11
C CYS A 211 12.26 11.41 -2.11
N THR A 212 12.26 12.64 -2.59
CA THR A 212 11.82 13.77 -1.75
C THR A 212 10.30 13.67 -1.55
N ALA A 213 9.82 14.21 -0.43
CA ALA A 213 8.40 14.33 -0.14
C ALA A 213 8.05 15.79 0.16
N HIS A 214 6.89 16.25 -0.30
CA HIS A 214 6.36 17.57 0.01
C HIS A 214 4.93 17.44 0.52
N TYR A 215 4.66 18.06 1.67
CA TYR A 215 3.35 18.05 2.31
C TYR A 215 2.56 19.31 1.95
N THR A 216 1.33 19.13 1.49
CA THR A 216 0.40 20.22 1.19
C THR A 216 -0.86 20.05 2.03
N PRO A 217 -1.09 20.89 3.06
CA PRO A 217 -2.33 20.87 3.83
C PRO A 217 -3.49 21.38 2.99
N ILE A 218 -4.63 20.69 2.99
CA ILE A 218 -5.81 21.05 2.20
C ILE A 218 -6.96 21.51 3.09
N ALA A 219 -7.37 20.67 4.07
CA ALA A 219 -8.48 20.97 4.97
C ALA A 219 -8.33 20.22 6.31
N GLY A 220 -9.12 20.57 7.32
CA GLY A 220 -9.11 19.90 8.62
C GLY A 220 -7.97 20.32 9.54
N HIS A 221 -7.02 21.12 9.09
CA HIS A 221 -5.95 21.71 9.91
C HIS A 221 -6.34 23.07 10.44
N ARG A 222 -5.65 23.55 11.47
CA ARG A 222 -5.79 24.92 11.95
C ARG A 222 -4.97 25.86 11.06
N PRO A 223 -5.56 26.95 10.53
CA PRO A 223 -4.86 27.87 9.62
C PRO A 223 -3.73 28.66 10.33
N ASP A 224 -3.84 28.83 11.65
CA ASP A 224 -2.85 29.54 12.49
C ASP A 224 -1.75 28.61 13.04
N SER A 225 -1.83 27.29 12.80
CA SER A 225 -0.86 26.32 13.29
C SER A 225 0.55 26.55 12.71
N SER A 226 1.49 26.91 13.58
CA SER A 226 2.91 27.06 13.22
C SER A 226 3.51 25.71 12.72
N VAL A 227 3.07 24.58 13.30
CA VAL A 227 3.51 23.25 12.87
C VAL A 227 3.03 22.96 11.44
N THR A 228 1.76 23.26 11.14
CA THR A 228 1.22 23.06 9.78
C THR A 228 1.96 23.92 8.75
N LYS A 229 2.20 25.21 9.08
CA LYS A 229 2.94 26.14 8.21
C LYS A 229 4.37 25.63 7.97
N TYR A 230 5.07 25.28 9.07
CA TYR A 230 6.42 24.73 8.98
C TYR A 230 6.47 23.47 8.07
N MET A 231 5.54 22.54 8.25
CA MET A 231 5.48 21.32 7.43
C MET A 231 5.14 21.59 5.97
N ALA A 232 4.30 22.58 5.68
CA ALA A 232 3.97 22.98 4.31
C ALA A 232 5.16 23.63 3.58
N GLU A 233 6.03 24.33 4.30
CA GLU A 233 7.23 24.97 3.77
C GLU A 233 8.45 24.03 3.75
N ASN A 234 8.34 22.86 4.39
CA ASN A 234 9.43 21.93 4.57
C ASN A 234 9.88 21.28 3.26
N GLN A 235 11.14 21.47 2.90
CA GLN A 235 11.79 20.86 1.72
C GLN A 235 12.72 19.70 2.11
N GLU A 236 12.88 19.42 3.40
CA GLU A 236 13.79 18.42 3.94
C GLU A 236 13.01 17.18 4.45
N MET A 237 12.21 16.61 3.55
CA MET A 237 11.51 15.34 3.78
C MET A 237 11.90 14.34 2.70
N SER A 238 12.17 13.11 3.09
CA SER A 238 12.47 12.03 2.15
C SER A 238 11.85 10.71 2.57
N VAL A 239 11.65 9.84 1.58
CA VAL A 239 11.22 8.46 1.78
C VAL A 239 12.05 7.53 0.91
N TRP A 240 12.49 6.43 1.47
CA TRP A 240 13.21 5.36 0.77
C TRP A 240 12.24 4.21 0.59
N LEU A 241 11.98 3.86 -0.66
CA LEU A 241 10.98 2.88 -1.03
C LEU A 241 11.63 1.56 -1.45
N ALA A 242 11.35 0.51 -0.70
CA ALA A 242 11.79 -0.85 -1.01
C ALA A 242 10.74 -1.57 -1.87
N PRO A 243 11.18 -2.35 -2.89
CA PRO A 243 10.27 -3.11 -3.75
C PRO A 243 9.73 -4.36 -3.05
N LEU A 244 8.44 -4.64 -3.25
CA LEU A 244 7.77 -5.90 -3.00
C LEU A 244 7.41 -6.49 -4.37
N ALA A 245 8.24 -7.43 -4.84
CA ALA A 245 8.26 -7.82 -6.25
C ALA A 245 7.02 -8.58 -6.69
N GLU A 246 6.51 -9.50 -5.89
CA GLU A 246 5.36 -10.33 -6.25
C GLU A 246 4.06 -9.52 -6.29
N ALA A 247 3.91 -8.60 -5.34
CA ALA A 247 2.74 -7.71 -5.27
C ALA A 247 2.84 -6.51 -6.22
N HIS A 248 4.01 -6.30 -6.85
CA HIS A 248 4.30 -5.18 -7.73
C HIS A 248 4.01 -3.81 -7.09
N VAL A 249 4.40 -3.67 -5.82
CA VAL A 249 4.27 -2.44 -5.03
C VAL A 249 5.60 -2.06 -4.40
N VAL A 250 5.67 -0.84 -3.91
CA VAL A 250 6.78 -0.38 -3.05
C VAL A 250 6.26 0.05 -1.69
N ALA A 251 7.09 -0.11 -0.65
CA ALA A 251 6.77 0.28 0.72
C ALA A 251 7.95 1.01 1.38
N PRO A 252 7.69 1.93 2.34
CA PRO A 252 8.74 2.68 3.01
C PRO A 252 9.68 1.78 3.81
N LEU A 253 10.98 1.85 3.50
CA LEU A 253 12.06 1.32 4.32
C LEU A 253 12.54 2.36 5.32
N ARG A 254 12.53 3.65 4.92
CA ARG A 254 12.95 4.78 5.76
C ARG A 254 12.16 6.03 5.38
N ILE A 255 11.84 6.84 6.39
CA ILE A 255 11.23 8.16 6.23
C ILE A 255 12.02 9.12 7.11
N ASP A 256 12.50 10.21 6.54
CA ASP A 256 13.16 11.28 7.26
C ASP A 256 12.36 12.58 7.10
N ILE A 257 12.16 13.29 8.22
CA ILE A 257 11.39 14.52 8.26
C ILE A 257 12.13 15.52 9.13
N LYS A 258 12.53 16.65 8.55
CA LYS A 258 12.98 17.79 9.33
C LYS A 258 11.77 18.40 10.05
N THR A 259 11.75 18.40 11.36
CA THR A 259 10.73 19.06 12.17
C THR A 259 11.31 20.28 12.88
N SER A 260 10.46 21.13 13.43
CA SER A 260 10.90 22.25 14.27
C SER A 260 11.66 21.81 15.52
N ALA A 261 11.47 20.54 15.96
CA ALA A 261 12.17 19.94 17.08
C ALA A 261 13.47 19.21 16.67
N GLY A 262 13.76 19.11 15.36
CA GLY A 262 14.92 18.42 14.81
C GLY A 262 14.55 17.34 13.78
N ASN A 263 15.54 16.56 13.36
CA ASN A 263 15.34 15.48 12.40
C ASN A 263 14.65 14.30 13.06
N LEU A 264 13.44 13.98 12.59
CA LEU A 264 12.72 12.74 12.87
C LEU A 264 13.09 11.72 11.81
N SER A 265 13.54 10.54 12.23
CA SER A 265 13.77 9.39 11.33
C SER A 265 12.93 8.21 11.80
N ILE A 266 12.28 7.56 10.85
CA ILE A 266 11.55 6.29 10.98
C ILE A 266 12.25 5.31 10.05
N GLU A 267 13.04 4.39 10.58
CA GLU A 267 13.90 3.51 9.81
C GLU A 267 13.64 2.04 10.15
N ALA A 268 13.45 1.21 9.13
CA ALA A 268 13.30 -0.22 9.32
C ALA A 268 14.61 -0.85 9.80
N VAL A 269 14.61 -1.38 11.01
CA VAL A 269 15.70 -2.20 11.56
C VAL A 269 15.52 -3.66 11.16
N GLU A 270 14.28 -4.05 10.85
CA GLU A 270 13.93 -5.35 10.28
C GLU A 270 12.86 -5.15 9.20
N PHE A 271 13.05 -5.79 8.04
CA PHE A 271 12.15 -5.69 6.89
C PHE A 271 12.13 -7.02 6.15
N ASN A 272 11.21 -7.88 6.53
CA ASN A 272 11.08 -9.23 5.97
C ASN A 272 9.94 -9.28 4.97
N ILE A 273 10.28 -9.70 3.77
CA ILE A 273 9.34 -9.96 2.68
C ILE A 273 9.34 -11.47 2.43
N ALA A 274 8.17 -12.11 2.46
CA ALA A 274 8.04 -13.54 2.22
C ALA A 274 6.89 -13.86 1.29
N ARG A 275 7.10 -14.77 0.34
CA ARG A 275 6.02 -15.35 -0.47
C ARG A 275 5.15 -16.21 0.43
N ARG A 276 3.85 -15.98 0.39
CA ARG A 276 2.87 -16.89 0.96
C ARG A 276 2.45 -17.86 -0.13
N GLN A 277 2.92 -19.11 -0.06
CA GLN A 277 2.35 -20.16 -0.91
C GLN A 277 0.88 -20.30 -0.52
N ALA A 278 -0.01 -20.32 -1.53
CA ALA A 278 -1.39 -20.71 -1.29
C ALA A 278 -1.35 -22.12 -0.69
N SER A 279 -1.78 -22.27 0.56
CA SER A 279 -2.00 -23.59 1.13
C SER A 279 -2.99 -24.29 0.19
N SER A 280 -2.56 -25.35 -0.46
CA SER A 280 -3.45 -26.30 -1.11
C SER A 280 -4.41 -26.75 -0.01
N ALA A 281 -5.63 -26.19 0.00
CA ALA A 281 -6.70 -26.69 0.83
C ALA A 281 -6.89 -28.14 0.45
N GLY A 282 -6.59 -29.03 1.39
CA GLY A 282 -6.63 -30.47 1.23
C GLY A 282 -8.00 -30.92 0.74
N GLN A 283 -7.91 -31.92 -0.05
CA GLN A 283 -8.99 -32.76 -0.52
C GLN A 283 -9.88 -33.26 0.61
#